data_8dad437b69c80bd31d204fb56c726910
#
_entry.id   8dad437b69c80bd31d204fb56c726910
#
_cell.length_a   1.000
_cell.length_b   1.000
_cell.length_c   1.000
_cell.angle_alpha   90.00
_cell.angle_beta   90.00
_cell.angle_gamma   90.00
#
_symmetry.space_group_name_H-M   'P 1'
#
loop_
_entity.id
_entity.type
_entity.pdbx_description
1 polymer ?
#
loop_
_entity_poly.entity_id
_entity_poly.type
_entity_poly.pdbx_seq_one_letter_code
_entity_poly.pdbx_strand_id
1 'polypeptide(L)'
;MPVFALPGDYGTGTFGKESYDFIDFLVKSKHYIWQVLPLGQTSFGDSPYQTVSDKSLNPYFCDLEDLYKQNLITVNELENEKRKVTKVNYAALYNRRYALLKKAYSRFTPTDEFLSFVNEKEFYDYAVFMTLKSVYGSRENFPEKLKFRKKSAVDELVAE
;
A
#
# COMPACT_ATOMS: atom_id res chain seq x y z
N MET A 1 2.88 -10.79 16.25
CA MET A 1 3.36 -9.40 16.03
C MET A 1 2.78 -8.90 14.72
N PRO A 2 1.90 -7.91 14.70
CA PRO A 2 1.44 -7.31 13.44
C PRO A 2 2.54 -6.44 12.80
N VAL A 3 2.54 -6.33 11.46
CA VAL A 3 3.57 -5.59 10.71
C VAL A 3 3.67 -4.13 11.16
N PHE A 4 2.54 -3.46 11.35
CA PHE A 4 2.53 -2.05 11.78
C PHE A 4 3.14 -1.81 13.17
N ALA A 5 3.28 -2.85 13.98
CA ALA A 5 3.87 -2.78 15.32
C ALA A 5 5.37 -3.14 15.36
N LEU A 6 5.95 -3.47 14.21
CA LEU A 6 7.41 -3.58 14.11
C LEU A 6 8.05 -2.21 14.37
N PRO A 7 9.23 -2.17 14.99
CA PRO A 7 9.97 -0.93 15.13
C PRO A 7 10.24 -0.31 13.76
N GLY A 8 10.39 1.00 13.70
CA GLY A 8 10.69 1.70 12.46
C GLY A 8 10.68 3.21 12.65
N ASP A 9 11.35 3.92 11.76
CA ASP A 9 11.56 5.36 11.88
C ASP A 9 10.53 6.18 11.08
N TYR A 10 9.58 5.52 10.38
CA TYR A 10 8.68 6.19 9.44
C TYR A 10 7.21 6.19 9.87
N GLY A 11 6.97 6.15 11.19
CA GLY A 11 5.64 6.28 11.80
C GLY A 11 4.79 5.01 11.85
N THR A 12 5.24 3.92 11.23
CA THR A 12 4.65 2.57 11.29
C THR A 12 5.71 1.55 10.88
N GLY A 13 5.53 0.29 11.25
CA GLY A 13 6.36 -0.80 10.72
C GLY A 13 6.07 -1.06 9.23
N THR A 14 7.08 -1.53 8.51
CA THR A 14 7.05 -1.80 7.07
C THR A 14 7.59 -3.20 6.76
N PHE A 15 7.49 -3.65 5.51
CA PHE A 15 8.19 -4.84 5.02
C PHE A 15 9.66 -4.56 4.66
N GLY A 16 10.31 -3.73 5.47
CA GLY A 16 11.72 -3.40 5.33
C GLY A 16 12.61 -4.24 6.23
N LYS A 17 13.77 -3.67 6.58
CA LYS A 17 14.81 -4.32 7.38
C LYS A 17 14.27 -4.92 8.69
N GLU A 18 13.41 -4.20 9.39
CA GLU A 18 12.87 -4.62 10.69
C GLU A 18 12.00 -5.88 10.59
N SER A 19 11.32 -6.07 9.47
CA SER A 19 10.56 -7.30 9.22
C SER A 19 11.48 -8.49 8.95
N TYR A 20 12.58 -8.29 8.23
CA TYR A 20 13.61 -9.32 8.03
C TYR A 20 14.31 -9.66 9.35
N ASP A 21 14.70 -8.66 10.13
CA ASP A 21 15.31 -8.87 11.47
C ASP A 21 14.35 -9.65 12.39
N PHE A 22 13.04 -9.38 12.29
CA PHE A 22 12.05 -10.13 13.06
C PHE A 22 11.88 -11.58 12.58
N ILE A 23 11.94 -11.82 11.27
CA ILE A 23 11.97 -13.19 10.71
C ILE A 23 13.21 -13.94 11.21
N ASP A 24 14.38 -13.31 11.18
CA ASP A 24 15.62 -13.89 11.69
C ASP A 24 15.52 -14.23 13.19
N PHE A 25 14.89 -13.36 13.96
CA PHE A 25 14.60 -13.64 15.38
C PHE A 25 13.70 -14.87 15.54
N LEU A 26 12.63 -14.98 14.74
CA LEU A 26 11.73 -16.15 14.76
C LEU A 26 12.50 -17.44 14.42
N VAL A 27 13.32 -17.42 13.36
CA VAL A 27 14.15 -18.57 12.96
C VAL A 27 15.09 -18.99 14.10
N LYS A 28 15.82 -18.04 14.70
CA LYS A 28 16.72 -18.31 15.85
C LYS A 28 15.97 -18.88 17.06
N SER A 29 14.72 -18.45 17.25
CA SER A 29 13.83 -18.92 18.31
C SER A 29 13.08 -20.22 17.95
N LYS A 30 13.40 -20.84 16.80
CA LYS A 30 12.75 -22.07 16.29
C LYS A 30 11.24 -21.93 16.05
N HIS A 31 10.77 -20.72 15.67
CA HIS A 31 9.43 -20.49 15.21
C HIS A 31 9.38 -20.59 13.68
N TYR A 32 8.38 -21.29 13.14
CA TYR A 32 8.23 -21.55 11.70
C TYR A 32 7.10 -20.74 11.09
N ILE A 33 6.29 -20.07 11.90
CA ILE A 33 5.11 -19.35 11.45
C ILE A 33 5.08 -17.97 12.12
N TRP A 34 4.94 -16.96 11.29
CA TRP A 34 4.60 -15.60 11.73
C TRP A 34 3.15 -15.31 11.40
N GLN A 35 2.28 -15.35 12.43
CA GLN A 35 0.89 -14.94 12.27
C GLN A 35 0.79 -13.42 12.32
N VAL A 36 0.22 -12.85 11.24
CA VAL A 36 -0.05 -11.41 11.08
C VAL A 36 -1.55 -11.13 11.02
N LEU A 37 -1.93 -9.85 11.18
CA LEU A 37 -3.28 -9.38 10.88
C LEU A 37 -3.45 -9.22 9.36
N PRO A 38 -4.69 -9.08 8.84
CA PRO A 38 -4.90 -8.82 7.43
C PRO A 38 -4.04 -7.67 6.91
N LEU A 39 -3.40 -7.88 5.76
CA LEU A 39 -2.39 -6.96 5.18
C LEU A 39 -2.98 -6.02 4.13
N GLY A 40 -4.29 -6.07 3.92
CA GLY A 40 -4.97 -5.24 2.93
C GLY A 40 -5.04 -3.77 3.31
N GLN A 41 -5.31 -2.93 2.32
CA GLN A 41 -5.54 -1.51 2.54
C GLN A 41 -6.77 -1.29 3.43
N THR A 42 -6.60 -0.57 4.52
CA THR A 42 -7.66 -0.26 5.48
C THR A 42 -8.57 0.86 4.97
N SER A 43 -9.80 0.88 5.46
CA SER A 43 -10.75 1.96 5.24
C SER A 43 -10.72 2.96 6.41
N PHE A 44 -11.74 3.82 6.51
CA PHE A 44 -11.87 4.77 7.60
C PHE A 44 -11.86 4.04 8.97
N GLY A 45 -11.03 4.55 9.89
CA GLY A 45 -10.83 3.94 11.22
C GLY A 45 -9.62 2.99 11.30
N ASP A 46 -8.97 2.71 10.17
CA ASP A 46 -7.69 1.97 10.08
C ASP A 46 -7.66 0.59 10.75
N SER A 47 -8.84 -0.02 10.95
CA SER A 47 -8.92 -1.39 11.43
C SER A 47 -8.42 -2.37 10.35
N PRO A 48 -7.48 -3.26 10.68
CA PRO A 48 -6.98 -4.25 9.72
C PRO A 48 -8.05 -5.23 9.25
N TYR A 49 -9.18 -5.33 9.99
CA TYR A 49 -10.32 -6.16 9.61
C TYR A 49 -11.34 -5.46 8.70
N GLN A 50 -11.14 -4.18 8.41
CA GLN A 50 -11.98 -3.38 7.51
C GLN A 50 -11.25 -3.06 6.22
N THR A 51 -10.77 -4.10 5.54
CA THR A 51 -10.14 -3.94 4.23
C THR A 51 -11.20 -3.82 3.14
N VAL A 52 -10.86 -3.10 2.07
CA VAL A 52 -11.74 -2.97 0.90
C VAL A 52 -11.61 -4.17 -0.06
N SER A 53 -10.58 -4.98 0.10
CA SER A 53 -10.32 -6.18 -0.69
C SER A 53 -9.39 -7.11 0.09
N ASP A 54 -9.58 -8.42 -0.05
CA ASP A 54 -8.69 -9.46 0.46
C ASP A 54 -7.40 -9.60 -0.38
N LYS A 55 -7.40 -9.04 -1.59
CA LYS A 55 -6.27 -9.02 -2.52
C LYS A 55 -5.49 -7.71 -2.51
N SER A 56 -5.96 -6.71 -1.76
CA SER A 56 -5.28 -5.42 -1.70
C SER A 56 -4.00 -5.49 -0.87
N LEU A 57 -3.03 -4.68 -1.26
CA LEU A 57 -1.82 -4.45 -0.48
C LEU A 57 -1.93 -3.10 0.23
N ASN A 58 -1.46 -3.02 1.47
CA ASN A 58 -1.50 -1.79 2.24
C ASN A 58 -0.28 -0.92 1.93
N PRO A 59 -0.46 0.27 1.34
CA PRO A 59 0.65 1.17 1.01
C PRO A 59 1.47 1.62 2.23
N TYR A 60 0.92 1.53 3.43
CA TYR A 60 1.65 1.85 4.65
C TYR A 60 2.82 0.90 4.92
N PHE A 61 2.76 -0.33 4.42
CA PHE A 61 3.80 -1.33 4.61
C PHE A 61 4.91 -1.27 3.57
N CYS A 62 4.80 -0.39 2.56
CA CYS A 62 5.88 -0.15 1.61
C CYS A 62 7.09 0.43 2.33
N ASP A 63 8.26 -0.16 2.11
CA ASP A 63 9.51 0.29 2.71
C ASP A 63 10.07 1.51 2.00
N LEU A 64 10.32 2.59 2.74
CA LEU A 64 10.82 3.83 2.18
C LEU A 64 12.31 3.79 1.89
N GLU A 65 13.09 2.99 2.65
CA GLU A 65 14.50 2.79 2.39
C GLU A 65 14.72 2.09 1.04
N ASP A 66 13.85 1.13 0.69
CA ASP A 66 13.93 0.45 -0.59
C ASP A 66 13.54 1.37 -1.75
N LEU A 67 12.56 2.24 -1.57
CA LEU A 67 12.25 3.28 -2.56
C LEU A 67 13.42 4.24 -2.76
N TYR A 68 14.12 4.60 -1.68
CA TYR A 68 15.31 5.43 -1.75
C TYR A 68 16.46 4.72 -2.49
N LYS A 69 16.74 3.45 -2.17
CA LYS A 69 17.78 2.65 -2.86
C LYS A 69 17.52 2.52 -4.35
N GLN A 70 16.23 2.49 -4.75
CA GLN A 70 15.81 2.47 -6.14
C GLN A 70 15.78 3.86 -6.80
N ASN A 71 16.20 4.92 -6.12
CA ASN A 71 16.17 6.32 -6.57
C ASN A 71 14.74 6.84 -6.90
N LEU A 72 13.71 6.23 -6.34
CA LEU A 72 12.33 6.64 -6.51
C LEU A 72 11.95 7.80 -5.58
N ILE A 73 12.68 7.96 -4.48
CA ILE A 73 12.58 9.11 -3.58
C ILE A 73 13.98 9.64 -3.28
N THR A 74 14.07 10.92 -2.97
CA THR A 74 15.33 11.59 -2.61
C THR A 74 15.65 11.40 -1.12
N VAL A 75 16.90 11.61 -0.75
CA VAL A 75 17.31 11.60 0.67
C VAL A 75 16.51 12.61 1.52
N ASN A 76 16.23 13.79 0.98
CA ASN A 76 15.45 14.80 1.70
C ASN A 76 13.99 14.36 1.91
N GLU A 77 13.39 13.69 0.92
CA GLU A 77 12.04 13.12 1.04
C GLU A 77 12.01 12.00 2.08
N LEU A 78 13.01 11.14 2.11
CA LEU A 78 13.15 10.09 3.11
C LEU A 78 13.30 10.66 4.52
N GLU A 79 14.23 11.62 4.71
CA GLU A 79 14.46 12.27 6.01
C GLU A 79 13.22 13.00 6.52
N ASN A 80 12.46 13.65 5.63
CA ASN A 80 11.21 14.31 5.97
C ASN A 80 10.10 13.36 6.44
N GLU A 81 10.21 12.05 6.15
CA GLU A 81 9.26 11.03 6.63
C GLU A 81 9.63 10.46 7.99
N LYS A 82 10.85 10.69 8.49
CA LYS A 82 11.28 10.16 9.80
C LYS A 82 10.39 10.67 10.94
N ARG A 83 9.78 9.73 11.66
CA ARG A 83 8.90 9.98 12.82
C ARG A 83 8.99 8.79 13.77
N LYS A 84 9.75 8.95 14.82
CA LYS A 84 9.70 8.00 15.95
C LYS A 84 8.43 8.27 16.75
N VAL A 85 7.55 7.29 16.77
CA VAL A 85 6.25 7.40 17.41
C VAL A 85 6.00 6.20 18.33
N THR A 86 5.33 6.43 19.44
CA THR A 86 4.85 5.36 20.32
C THR A 86 3.47 4.86 19.93
N LYS A 87 2.75 5.62 19.10
CA LYS A 87 1.42 5.29 18.57
C LYS A 87 1.31 5.80 17.14
N VAL A 88 0.82 4.94 16.25
CA VAL A 88 0.60 5.32 14.85
C VAL A 88 -0.49 6.39 14.75
N ASN A 89 -0.16 7.48 14.06
CA ASN A 89 -1.15 8.51 13.68
C ASN A 89 -1.53 8.29 12.21
N TYR A 90 -2.58 7.51 11.98
CA TYR A 90 -3.00 7.10 10.64
C TYR A 90 -3.44 8.28 9.76
N ALA A 91 -4.12 9.30 10.31
CA ALA A 91 -4.53 10.46 9.53
C ALA A 91 -3.32 11.23 8.97
N ALA A 92 -2.30 11.47 9.80
CA ALA A 92 -1.06 12.10 9.37
C ALA A 92 -0.26 11.18 8.41
N LEU A 93 -0.27 9.88 8.67
CA LEU A 93 0.39 8.89 7.82
C LEU A 93 -0.25 8.84 6.43
N TYR A 94 -1.58 8.82 6.35
CA TYR A 94 -2.33 8.81 5.10
C TYR A 94 -1.88 9.97 4.19
N ASN A 95 -2.01 11.20 4.68
CA ASN A 95 -1.71 12.38 3.88
C ASN A 95 -0.27 12.39 3.35
N ARG A 96 0.70 12.04 4.19
CA ARG A 96 2.13 12.06 3.81
C ARG A 96 2.54 10.87 2.95
N ARG A 97 2.17 9.66 3.35
CA ARG A 97 2.59 8.43 2.67
C ARG A 97 2.06 8.37 1.25
N TYR A 98 0.79 8.68 1.04
CA TYR A 98 0.23 8.67 -0.32
C TYR A 98 0.83 9.76 -1.21
N ALA A 99 1.10 10.95 -0.68
CA ALA A 99 1.76 12.00 -1.43
C ALA A 99 3.18 11.59 -1.87
N LEU A 100 3.94 10.95 -0.96
CA LEU A 100 5.27 10.45 -1.27
C LEU A 100 5.24 9.30 -2.29
N LEU A 101 4.34 8.33 -2.12
CA LEU A 101 4.21 7.20 -3.04
C LEU A 101 3.80 7.65 -4.45
N LYS A 102 2.95 8.68 -4.58
CA LYS A 102 2.63 9.27 -5.89
C LYS A 102 3.87 9.87 -6.55
N LYS A 103 4.73 10.56 -5.80
CA LYS A 103 6.01 11.07 -6.34
C LYS A 103 6.95 9.93 -6.73
N ALA A 104 7.07 8.89 -5.91
CA ALA A 104 7.87 7.72 -6.23
C ALA A 104 7.37 7.08 -7.54
N TYR A 105 6.08 6.90 -7.67
CA TYR A 105 5.47 6.35 -8.88
C TYR A 105 5.72 7.22 -10.13
N SER A 106 5.70 8.54 -10.02
CA SER A 106 6.01 9.43 -11.15
C SER A 106 7.45 9.32 -11.65
N ARG A 107 8.36 8.74 -10.86
CA ARG A 107 9.77 8.49 -11.21
C ARG A 107 10.02 7.03 -11.58
N PHE A 108 9.01 6.18 -11.38
CA PHE A 108 9.13 4.74 -11.64
C PHE A 108 9.01 4.44 -13.12
N THR A 109 9.95 3.65 -13.64
CA THR A 109 9.87 3.10 -15.00
C THR A 109 9.34 1.68 -14.88
N PRO A 110 8.16 1.36 -15.45
CA PRO A 110 7.61 0.01 -15.39
C PRO A 110 8.57 -1.04 -15.98
N THR A 111 8.75 -2.12 -15.25
CA THR A 111 9.49 -3.32 -15.71
C THR A 111 8.50 -4.35 -16.23
N ASP A 112 8.99 -5.33 -17.02
CA ASP A 112 8.16 -6.43 -17.51
C ASP A 112 7.53 -7.23 -16.36
N GLU A 113 8.26 -7.40 -15.26
CA GLU A 113 7.77 -8.04 -14.05
C GLU A 113 6.60 -7.24 -13.44
N PHE A 114 6.74 -5.92 -13.31
CA PHE A 114 5.66 -5.05 -12.83
C PHE A 114 4.45 -5.10 -13.75
N LEU A 115 4.66 -5.02 -15.07
CA LEU A 115 3.57 -5.11 -16.05
C LEU A 115 2.84 -6.45 -15.98
N SER A 116 3.57 -7.56 -15.79
CA SER A 116 2.97 -8.88 -15.58
C SER A 116 2.11 -8.90 -14.31
N PHE A 117 2.63 -8.37 -13.20
CA PHE A 117 1.93 -8.32 -11.92
C PHE A 117 0.63 -7.49 -11.98
N VAL A 118 0.67 -6.27 -12.53
CA VAL A 118 -0.53 -5.40 -12.59
C VAL A 118 -1.59 -5.90 -13.55
N ASN A 119 -1.23 -6.76 -14.51
CA ASN A 119 -2.16 -7.39 -15.44
C ASN A 119 -2.87 -8.62 -14.84
N GLU A 120 -2.48 -9.09 -13.66
CA GLU A 120 -3.27 -10.09 -12.95
C GLU A 120 -4.66 -9.54 -12.65
N LYS A 121 -5.69 -10.31 -13.04
CA LYS A 121 -7.08 -9.84 -12.98
C LYS A 121 -7.49 -9.28 -11.62
N GLU A 122 -7.02 -9.87 -10.54
CA GLU A 122 -7.39 -9.49 -9.19
C GLU A 122 -6.88 -8.09 -8.82
N PHE A 123 -5.65 -7.76 -9.20
CA PHE A 123 -5.05 -6.43 -8.97
C PHE A 123 -5.64 -5.38 -9.89
N TYR A 124 -5.90 -5.73 -11.15
CA TYR A 124 -6.57 -4.84 -12.09
C TYR A 124 -7.96 -4.45 -11.58
N ASP A 125 -8.75 -5.41 -11.15
CA ASP A 125 -10.09 -5.18 -10.63
C ASP A 125 -10.08 -4.29 -9.38
N TYR A 126 -9.10 -4.49 -8.50
CA TYR A 126 -8.89 -3.66 -7.33
C TYR A 126 -8.49 -2.23 -7.70
N ALA A 127 -7.55 -2.05 -8.63
CA ALA A 127 -7.10 -0.74 -9.09
C ALA A 127 -8.25 0.08 -9.70
N VAL A 128 -9.05 -0.52 -10.58
CA VAL A 128 -10.26 0.11 -11.16
C VAL A 128 -11.24 0.53 -10.06
N PHE A 129 -11.50 -0.34 -9.08
CA PHE A 129 -12.39 0.00 -7.98
C PHE A 129 -11.86 1.18 -7.15
N MET A 130 -10.56 1.20 -6.84
CA MET A 130 -9.95 2.28 -6.07
C MET A 130 -9.91 3.60 -6.81
N THR A 131 -9.70 3.57 -8.12
CA THR A 131 -9.81 4.76 -8.99
C THR A 131 -11.23 5.33 -8.93
N LEU A 132 -12.24 4.50 -9.13
CA LEU A 132 -13.64 4.92 -9.03
C LEU A 132 -13.97 5.48 -7.64
N LYS A 133 -13.49 4.82 -6.60
CA LYS A 133 -13.68 5.27 -5.22
C LYS A 133 -13.04 6.63 -4.96
N SER A 134 -11.88 6.90 -5.55
CA SER A 134 -11.19 8.20 -5.40
C SER A 134 -11.94 9.35 -6.07
N VAL A 135 -12.65 9.06 -7.18
CA VAL A 135 -13.42 10.06 -7.95
C VAL A 135 -14.83 10.25 -7.38
N TYR A 136 -15.53 9.16 -7.10
CA TYR A 136 -16.97 9.17 -6.76
C TYR A 136 -17.26 8.93 -5.27
N GLY A 137 -16.25 8.62 -4.46
CA GLY A 137 -16.39 8.33 -3.04
C GLY A 137 -16.90 6.90 -2.78
N SER A 138 -18.20 6.71 -2.67
CA SER A 138 -18.79 5.40 -2.41
C SER A 138 -19.33 4.74 -3.69
N ARG A 139 -19.50 3.40 -3.65
CA ARG A 139 -19.98 2.63 -4.80
C ARG A 139 -21.39 3.05 -5.25
N GLU A 140 -22.20 3.56 -4.33
CA GLU A 140 -23.56 4.03 -4.63
C GLU A 140 -23.53 5.18 -5.65
N ASN A 141 -22.48 5.99 -5.63
CA ASN A 141 -22.29 7.16 -6.49
C ASN A 141 -21.65 6.84 -7.84
N PHE A 142 -21.21 5.60 -8.07
CA PHE A 142 -20.59 5.24 -9.34
C PHE A 142 -21.60 5.36 -10.49
N PRO A 143 -21.20 5.88 -11.66
CA PRO A 143 -22.01 5.80 -12.85
C PRO A 143 -22.48 4.37 -13.13
N GLU A 144 -23.71 4.21 -13.56
CA GLU A 144 -24.35 2.90 -13.70
C GLU A 144 -23.53 1.92 -14.55
N LYS A 145 -22.97 2.38 -15.68
CA LYS A 145 -22.13 1.58 -16.55
C LYS A 145 -20.85 1.07 -15.85
N LEU A 146 -20.24 1.89 -15.01
CA LEU A 146 -19.04 1.55 -14.23
C LEU A 146 -19.40 0.71 -13.00
N LYS A 147 -20.53 0.98 -12.36
CA LYS A 147 -21.07 0.19 -11.24
C LYS A 147 -21.29 -1.28 -11.61
N PHE A 148 -21.79 -1.54 -12.82
CA PHE A 148 -21.97 -2.88 -13.40
C PHE A 148 -20.80 -3.35 -14.28
N ARG A 149 -19.68 -2.61 -14.26
CA ARG A 149 -18.43 -2.99 -14.94
C ARG A 149 -18.63 -3.30 -16.43
N LYS A 150 -19.42 -2.49 -17.14
CA LYS A 150 -19.51 -2.60 -18.60
C LYS A 150 -18.14 -2.36 -19.21
N LYS A 151 -17.66 -3.34 -19.99
CA LYS A 151 -16.29 -3.37 -20.50
C LYS A 151 -15.90 -2.06 -21.19
N SER A 152 -16.73 -1.54 -22.10
CA SER A 152 -16.43 -0.28 -22.81
C SER A 152 -16.21 0.91 -21.88
N ALA A 153 -17.00 1.02 -20.81
CA ALA A 153 -16.87 2.11 -19.85
C ALA A 153 -15.63 1.96 -18.95
N VAL A 154 -15.22 0.72 -18.66
CA VAL A 154 -13.97 0.47 -17.92
C VAL A 154 -12.76 0.74 -18.81
N ASP A 155 -12.80 0.33 -20.08
CA ASP A 155 -11.74 0.58 -21.05
C ASP A 155 -11.54 2.09 -21.28
N GLU A 156 -12.62 2.88 -21.36
CA GLU A 156 -12.56 4.35 -21.43
C GLU A 156 -11.90 4.95 -20.19
N LEU A 157 -12.29 4.51 -18.99
CA LEU A 157 -11.71 4.99 -17.72
C LEU A 157 -10.20 4.70 -17.59
N VAL A 158 -9.74 3.59 -18.13
CA VAL A 158 -8.33 3.18 -18.06
C VAL A 158 -7.48 3.89 -19.11
N ALA A 159 -8.09 4.39 -20.19
CA ALA A 159 -7.41 5.15 -21.24
C ALA A 159 -7.18 6.63 -20.88
N GLU A 160 -7.88 7.17 -19.88
CA GLU A 160 -7.70 8.52 -19.33
C GLU A 160 -6.56 8.57 -18.30
#